data_3bf25e570cea5b5bebe8160e364ff30e
#
_entry.id   3bf25e570cea5b5bebe8160e364ff30e
#
_cell.length_a   1.000
_cell.length_b   1.000
_cell.length_c   1.000
_cell.angle_alpha   90.00
_cell.angle_beta   90.00
_cell.angle_gamma   90.00
#
_symmetry.space_group_name_H-M   'P 1'
#
loop_
_entity.id
_entity.type
_entity.pdbx_description
1 polymer ?
#
loop_
_entity_poly.entity_id
_entity_poly.type
_entity_poly.pdbx_seq_one_letter_code
_entity_poly.pdbx_strand_id
1 'polypeptide(L)'
;YQTLPYDKQLELKKGQVRKLLTPVFAKQALLDGEAELTDEYVNHIFEGIKGSPVQSAYRNKMEFSFGDEVKDGPLSLGMHKRGSFYDIVSVRECQLVDEDYRKILSTTLDYFTQKGTSYYHRMRHEGYLRHLLVRKAQKTGEILIALITTTQEEQDLQPYVDALLALPLQGKITGVLHTKNDSVADVVQSDETVLLYGQD
;
A
#
# COMPACT_ATOMS: atom_id res chain seq x y z
N TYR A 1 -10.22 -10.58 -7.34
CA TYR A 1 -9.66 -11.91 -7.02
C TYR A 1 -9.90 -12.33 -5.57
N GLN A 2 -9.80 -11.43 -4.59
CA GLN A 2 -9.88 -11.76 -3.15
C GLN A 2 -11.17 -12.46 -2.71
N THR A 3 -12.24 -12.37 -3.51
CA THR A 3 -13.52 -13.05 -3.27
C THR A 3 -13.54 -14.51 -3.73
N LEU A 4 -12.51 -14.95 -4.46
CA LEU A 4 -12.38 -16.31 -4.97
C LEU A 4 -11.55 -17.17 -4.00
N PRO A 5 -11.86 -18.48 -3.88
CA PRO A 5 -10.97 -19.44 -3.24
C PRO A 5 -9.55 -19.36 -3.81
N TYR A 6 -8.54 -19.56 -2.97
CA TYR A 6 -7.15 -19.31 -3.36
C TYR A 6 -6.66 -20.21 -4.50
N ASP A 7 -7.08 -21.47 -4.53
CA ASP A 7 -6.82 -22.41 -5.64
C ASP A 7 -7.37 -21.87 -6.97
N LYS A 8 -8.58 -21.29 -6.96
CA LYS A 8 -9.17 -20.66 -8.14
C LYS A 8 -8.42 -19.40 -8.59
N GLN A 9 -7.89 -18.63 -7.63
CA GLN A 9 -7.03 -17.50 -7.96
C GLN A 9 -5.74 -17.96 -8.67
N LEU A 10 -5.13 -19.06 -8.20
CA LEU A 10 -3.93 -19.64 -8.83
C LEU A 10 -4.23 -20.16 -10.24
N GLU A 11 -5.34 -20.87 -10.43
CA GLU A 11 -5.76 -21.34 -11.76
C GLU A 11 -5.95 -20.19 -12.75
N LEU A 12 -6.66 -19.13 -12.34
CA LEU A 12 -6.86 -17.95 -13.19
C LEU A 12 -5.52 -17.28 -13.54
N LYS A 13 -4.64 -17.09 -12.57
CA LYS A 13 -3.32 -16.51 -12.81
C LYS A 13 -2.46 -17.38 -13.70
N LYS A 14 -2.50 -18.70 -13.51
CA LYS A 14 -1.85 -19.67 -14.41
C LYS A 14 -2.31 -19.50 -15.85
N GLY A 15 -3.63 -19.44 -16.08
CA GLY A 15 -4.19 -19.22 -17.40
C GLY A 15 -3.78 -17.88 -18.02
N GLN A 16 -3.76 -16.80 -17.22
CA GLN A 16 -3.33 -15.49 -17.69
C GLN A 16 -1.84 -15.46 -18.07
N VAL A 17 -0.96 -16.04 -17.24
CA VAL A 17 0.47 -16.12 -17.54
C VAL A 17 0.72 -16.95 -18.79
N ARG A 18 0.08 -18.11 -18.92
CA ARG A 18 0.19 -18.92 -20.14
C ARG A 18 -0.23 -18.12 -21.39
N LYS A 19 -1.35 -17.42 -21.32
CA LYS A 19 -1.83 -16.58 -22.44
C LYS A 19 -0.83 -15.49 -22.84
N LEU A 20 -0.17 -14.86 -21.86
CA LEU A 20 0.86 -13.85 -22.12
C LEU A 20 2.13 -14.44 -22.72
N LEU A 21 2.53 -15.63 -22.29
CA LEU A 21 3.77 -16.27 -22.73
C LEU A 21 3.61 -17.12 -24.00
N THR A 22 2.40 -17.53 -24.37
CA THR A 22 2.14 -18.36 -25.57
C THR A 22 2.79 -17.81 -26.83
N PRO A 23 2.72 -16.50 -27.17
CA PRO A 23 3.41 -15.98 -28.36
C PRO A 23 4.94 -16.09 -28.27
N VAL A 24 5.51 -15.98 -27.06
CA VAL A 24 6.94 -16.12 -26.82
C VAL A 24 7.35 -17.58 -26.99
N PHE A 25 6.57 -18.50 -26.44
CA PHE A 25 6.79 -19.96 -26.57
C PHE A 25 6.70 -20.41 -28.02
N ALA A 26 5.73 -19.88 -28.78
CA ALA A 26 5.60 -20.19 -30.22
C ALA A 26 6.85 -19.78 -31.00
N LYS A 27 7.39 -18.60 -30.72
CA LYS A 27 8.63 -18.15 -31.34
C LYS A 27 9.83 -19.02 -30.94
N GLN A 28 9.94 -19.41 -29.66
CA GLN A 28 11.00 -20.26 -29.19
C GLN A 28 10.92 -21.67 -29.76
N ALA A 29 9.73 -22.26 -29.82
CA ALA A 29 9.51 -23.57 -30.41
C ALA A 29 10.02 -23.65 -31.86
N LEU A 30 9.77 -22.61 -32.66
CA LEU A 30 10.28 -22.52 -34.05
C LEU A 30 11.84 -22.44 -34.05
N LEU A 31 12.46 -21.74 -33.12
CA LEU A 31 13.92 -21.67 -33.02
C LEU A 31 14.53 -23.01 -32.60
N ASP A 32 13.83 -23.76 -31.75
CA ASP A 32 14.26 -25.07 -31.25
C ASP A 32 13.99 -26.20 -32.29
N GLY A 33 13.41 -25.85 -33.45
CA GLY A 33 13.12 -26.79 -34.52
C GLY A 33 11.78 -27.53 -34.37
N GLU A 34 10.92 -27.09 -33.46
CA GLU A 34 9.58 -27.59 -33.29
C GLU A 34 8.66 -27.00 -34.39
N ALA A 35 7.90 -27.86 -35.09
CA ALA A 35 7.01 -27.42 -36.18
C ALA A 35 5.77 -26.69 -35.69
N GLU A 36 5.28 -27.06 -34.50
CA GLU A 36 4.07 -26.50 -33.90
C GLU A 36 4.21 -26.37 -32.39
N LEU A 37 3.59 -25.31 -31.83
CA LEU A 37 3.48 -25.15 -30.39
C LEU A 37 2.46 -26.15 -29.85
N THR A 38 2.91 -27.14 -29.11
CA THR A 38 2.06 -28.13 -28.46
C THR A 38 1.85 -27.82 -26.99
N ASP A 39 0.80 -28.39 -26.39
CA ASP A 39 0.58 -28.31 -24.93
C ASP A 39 1.73 -28.99 -24.17
N GLU A 40 2.31 -30.03 -24.70
CA GLU A 40 3.47 -30.73 -24.13
C GLU A 40 4.68 -29.80 -24.07
N TYR A 41 5.00 -29.10 -25.14
CA TYR A 41 6.08 -28.10 -25.19
C TYR A 41 5.86 -26.99 -24.18
N VAL A 42 4.64 -26.43 -24.09
CA VAL A 42 4.29 -25.38 -23.11
C VAL A 42 4.45 -25.88 -21.67
N ASN A 43 4.03 -27.14 -21.41
CA ASN A 43 4.17 -27.73 -20.08
C ASN A 43 5.62 -28.04 -19.69
N HIS A 44 6.49 -28.32 -20.66
CA HIS A 44 7.91 -28.51 -20.43
C HIS A 44 8.59 -27.21 -19.98
N ILE A 45 8.21 -26.07 -20.55
CA ILE A 45 8.81 -24.76 -20.26
C ILE A 45 8.13 -24.09 -19.05
N PHE A 46 6.80 -24.18 -18.95
CA PHE A 46 6.04 -23.52 -17.90
C PHE A 46 5.63 -24.49 -16.79
N GLU A 47 6.46 -24.61 -15.78
CA GLU A 47 6.22 -25.50 -14.63
C GLU A 47 4.97 -25.15 -13.81
N GLY A 48 4.49 -23.92 -13.86
CA GLY A 48 3.26 -23.50 -13.17
C GLY A 48 3.43 -22.28 -12.28
N ILE A 49 2.51 -22.12 -11.33
CA ILE A 49 2.55 -21.05 -10.33
C ILE A 49 2.67 -21.68 -8.95
N LYS A 50 3.72 -21.31 -8.23
CA LYS A 50 3.90 -21.67 -6.84
C LYS A 50 2.98 -20.81 -5.96
N GLY A 51 2.13 -21.48 -5.18
CA GLY A 51 1.28 -20.80 -4.22
C GLY A 51 2.07 -20.17 -3.07
N SER A 52 1.56 -19.06 -2.54
CA SER A 52 2.10 -18.46 -1.33
C SER A 52 1.67 -19.28 -0.10
N PRO A 53 2.55 -19.54 0.86
CA PRO A 53 2.19 -20.17 2.12
C PRO A 53 1.30 -19.27 3.00
N VAL A 54 1.34 -17.94 2.77
CA VAL A 54 0.53 -16.94 3.49
C VAL A 54 -0.33 -16.19 2.48
N GLN A 55 -1.64 -16.26 2.63
CA GLN A 55 -2.62 -15.74 1.67
C GLN A 55 -3.16 -14.35 2.00
N SER A 56 -3.06 -13.92 3.27
CA SER A 56 -3.50 -12.63 3.79
C SER A 56 -2.48 -12.09 4.79
N ALA A 57 -2.55 -10.79 5.12
CA ALA A 57 -1.69 -10.14 6.10
C ALA A 57 -0.18 -10.33 5.85
N TYR A 58 0.21 -10.47 4.58
CA TYR A 58 1.60 -10.77 4.20
C TYR A 58 2.45 -9.54 3.91
N ARG A 59 1.82 -8.36 3.79
CA ARG A 59 2.56 -7.12 3.56
C ARG A 59 3.11 -6.57 4.87
N ASN A 60 4.38 -6.20 4.84
CA ASN A 60 5.10 -5.61 5.96
C ASN A 60 5.49 -4.13 5.75
N LYS A 61 5.08 -3.57 4.62
CA LYS A 61 5.17 -2.14 4.29
C LYS A 61 3.92 -1.73 3.54
N MET A 62 3.27 -0.67 3.98
CA MET A 62 2.20 0.01 3.24
C MET A 62 2.38 1.51 3.31
N GLU A 63 2.07 2.14 2.18
CA GLU A 63 1.99 3.57 2.03
C GLU A 63 0.55 3.89 1.62
N PHE A 64 -0.13 4.64 2.46
CA PHE A 64 -1.49 5.08 2.26
C PHE A 64 -1.48 6.56 1.89
N SER A 65 -2.34 6.97 0.96
CA SER A 65 -2.49 8.37 0.55
C SER A 65 -3.69 8.99 1.23
N PHE A 66 -3.56 10.26 1.63
CA PHE A 66 -4.69 11.09 2.00
C PHE A 66 -5.33 11.70 0.75
N GLY A 67 -6.63 11.88 0.78
CA GLY A 67 -7.39 12.46 -0.32
C GLY A 67 -8.89 12.40 -0.06
N ASP A 68 -9.65 12.36 -1.14
CA ASP A 68 -11.09 12.12 -1.12
C ASP A 68 -11.47 10.98 -2.08
N GLU A 69 -12.57 10.30 -1.81
CA GLU A 69 -13.07 9.23 -2.67
C GLU A 69 -13.90 9.79 -3.85
N VAL A 70 -14.51 10.94 -3.62
CA VAL A 70 -15.26 11.72 -4.59
C VAL A 70 -14.88 13.19 -4.42
N LYS A 71 -14.83 13.92 -5.50
CA LYS A 71 -14.42 15.33 -5.52
C LYS A 71 -15.13 16.13 -4.41
N ASP A 72 -14.36 16.85 -3.61
CA ASP A 72 -14.79 17.65 -2.46
C ASP A 72 -15.57 16.83 -1.40
N GLY A 73 -15.30 15.51 -1.33
CA GLY A 73 -15.86 14.59 -0.35
C GLY A 73 -15.12 14.64 1.00
N PRO A 74 -15.51 13.77 1.94
CA PRO A 74 -14.86 13.68 3.24
C PRO A 74 -13.42 13.17 3.09
N LEU A 75 -12.56 13.52 4.06
CA LEU A 75 -11.19 13.02 4.14
C LEU A 75 -11.18 11.49 4.11
N SER A 76 -10.40 10.94 3.21
CA SER A 76 -10.13 9.52 3.06
C SER A 76 -8.64 9.24 3.25
N LEU A 77 -8.32 8.05 3.77
CA LEU A 77 -6.95 7.54 3.87
C LEU A 77 -6.94 6.11 3.34
N GLY A 78 -6.17 5.88 2.28
CA GLY A 78 -6.15 4.56 1.67
C GLY A 78 -5.34 4.48 0.39
N MET A 79 -5.91 3.88 -0.64
CA MET A 79 -5.24 3.58 -1.90
C MET A 79 -5.93 4.29 -3.06
N HIS A 80 -5.14 4.60 -4.11
CA HIS A 80 -5.71 5.13 -5.35
C HIS A 80 -6.72 4.16 -5.94
N LYS A 81 -7.88 4.68 -6.32
CA LYS A 81 -8.89 3.95 -7.06
C LYS A 81 -8.33 3.53 -8.42
N ARG A 82 -8.57 2.28 -8.79
CA ARG A 82 -8.11 1.79 -10.10
C ARG A 82 -8.72 2.62 -11.24
N GLY A 83 -7.86 3.18 -12.08
CA GLY A 83 -8.27 4.02 -13.22
C GLY A 83 -8.52 5.49 -12.87
N SER A 84 -8.29 5.90 -11.62
CA SER A 84 -8.28 7.31 -11.20
C SER A 84 -6.93 7.68 -10.59
N PHE A 85 -6.46 8.89 -10.88
CA PHE A 85 -5.25 9.45 -10.27
C PHE A 85 -5.54 10.25 -8.99
N TYR A 86 -6.80 10.60 -8.77
CA TYR A 86 -7.18 11.55 -7.70
C TYR A 86 -7.97 10.87 -6.58
N ASP A 87 -8.85 9.93 -6.93
CA ASP A 87 -9.75 9.31 -5.97
C ASP A 87 -9.00 8.37 -5.02
N ILE A 88 -9.11 8.60 -3.72
CA ILE A 88 -8.54 7.76 -2.67
C ILE A 88 -9.65 6.97 -1.99
N VAL A 89 -9.61 5.65 -2.15
CA VAL A 89 -10.57 4.74 -1.50
C VAL A 89 -10.05 4.36 -0.13
N SER A 90 -10.86 4.55 0.90
CA SER A 90 -10.54 4.08 2.25
C SER A 90 -10.40 2.56 2.29
N VAL A 91 -9.34 2.05 2.94
CA VAL A 91 -8.99 0.62 2.99
C VAL A 91 -8.92 0.08 4.42
N ARG A 92 -9.82 0.53 5.29
CA ARG A 92 -9.88 0.08 6.71
C ARG A 92 -9.96 -1.43 6.87
N GLU A 93 -10.55 -2.14 5.88
CA GLU A 93 -10.72 -3.59 5.85
C GLU A 93 -9.69 -4.32 4.96
N CYS A 94 -8.55 -3.69 4.66
CA CYS A 94 -7.54 -4.27 3.79
C CYS A 94 -6.98 -5.58 4.37
N GLN A 95 -7.14 -6.68 3.64
CA GLN A 95 -6.66 -8.00 4.04
C GLN A 95 -5.18 -8.26 3.67
N LEU A 96 -4.54 -7.35 2.94
CA LEU A 96 -3.12 -7.48 2.58
C LEU A 96 -2.19 -7.23 3.76
N VAL A 97 -2.67 -6.47 4.75
CA VAL A 97 -1.96 -6.10 5.98
C VAL A 97 -2.65 -6.69 7.21
N ASP A 98 -1.91 -6.83 8.28
CA ASP A 98 -2.45 -7.31 9.54
C ASP A 98 -3.32 -6.25 10.27
N GLU A 99 -3.87 -6.63 11.42
CA GLU A 99 -4.79 -5.80 12.18
C GLU A 99 -4.13 -4.53 12.72
N ASP A 100 -2.84 -4.55 13.04
CA ASP A 100 -2.13 -3.37 13.54
C ASP A 100 -2.15 -2.23 12.52
N TYR A 101 -1.93 -2.54 11.23
CA TYR A 101 -2.02 -1.53 10.17
C TYR A 101 -3.41 -0.93 10.05
N ARG A 102 -4.46 -1.75 10.18
CA ARG A 102 -5.84 -1.29 10.09
C ARG A 102 -6.22 -0.39 11.26
N LYS A 103 -5.74 -0.71 12.48
CA LYS A 103 -5.92 0.14 13.66
C LYS A 103 -5.18 1.46 13.50
N ILE A 104 -3.91 1.44 13.09
CA ILE A 104 -3.11 2.65 12.84
C ILE A 104 -3.78 3.53 11.79
N LEU A 105 -4.19 2.96 10.64
CA LEU A 105 -4.86 3.69 9.57
C LEU A 105 -6.17 4.33 10.06
N SER A 106 -7.01 3.55 10.76
CA SER A 106 -8.30 4.04 11.25
C SER A 106 -8.13 5.16 12.25
N THR A 107 -7.22 5.00 13.22
CA THR A 107 -6.93 6.04 14.21
C THR A 107 -6.38 7.31 13.57
N THR A 108 -5.48 7.15 12.59
CA THR A 108 -4.93 8.30 11.85
C THR A 108 -6.02 9.04 11.10
N LEU A 109 -6.87 8.33 10.37
CA LEU A 109 -7.98 8.95 9.63
C LEU A 109 -8.97 9.63 10.56
N ASP A 110 -9.38 8.98 11.64
CA ASP A 110 -10.35 9.52 12.59
C ASP A 110 -9.80 10.76 13.30
N TYR A 111 -8.52 10.75 13.71
CA TYR A 111 -7.86 11.88 14.34
C TYR A 111 -7.86 13.12 13.45
N PHE A 112 -7.40 13.01 12.22
CA PHE A 112 -7.32 14.16 11.31
C PHE A 112 -8.68 14.60 10.77
N THR A 113 -9.63 13.67 10.64
CA THR A 113 -11.02 14.01 10.32
C THR A 113 -11.67 14.86 11.41
N GLN A 114 -11.52 14.47 12.69
CA GLN A 114 -12.04 15.24 13.83
C GLN A 114 -11.40 16.62 13.94
N LYS A 115 -10.13 16.72 13.62
CA LYS A 115 -9.37 17.97 13.63
C LYS A 115 -9.70 18.87 12.43
N GLY A 116 -10.35 18.34 11.40
CA GLY A 116 -10.66 19.07 10.17
C GLY A 116 -9.41 19.42 9.35
N THR A 117 -8.35 18.60 9.46
CA THR A 117 -7.08 18.87 8.79
C THR A 117 -7.21 18.66 7.28
N SER A 118 -6.65 19.60 6.50
CA SER A 118 -6.65 19.55 5.03
C SER A 118 -5.73 18.43 4.51
N TYR A 119 -6.06 17.83 3.37
CA TYR A 119 -5.14 17.00 2.61
C TYR A 119 -4.56 17.78 1.41
N TYR A 120 -3.35 17.39 0.96
CA TYR A 120 -2.69 18.02 -0.18
C TYR A 120 -3.43 17.70 -1.48
N HIS A 121 -4.03 18.73 -2.08
CA HIS A 121 -4.73 18.62 -3.34
C HIS A 121 -3.78 18.84 -4.52
N ARG A 122 -3.48 17.79 -5.28
CA ARG A 122 -2.46 17.78 -6.35
C ARG A 122 -2.66 18.83 -7.44
N MET A 123 -3.91 19.19 -7.76
CA MET A 123 -4.20 20.19 -8.81
C MET A 123 -4.08 21.62 -8.32
N ARG A 124 -4.35 21.85 -7.02
CA ARG A 124 -4.26 23.18 -6.41
C ARG A 124 -2.91 23.42 -5.76
N HIS A 125 -2.15 22.34 -5.52
CA HIS A 125 -0.90 22.36 -4.77
C HIS A 125 -1.03 22.96 -3.37
N GLU A 126 -2.18 22.72 -2.73
CA GLU A 126 -2.55 23.24 -1.42
C GLU A 126 -3.00 22.11 -0.50
N GLY A 127 -2.75 22.26 0.80
CA GLY A 127 -3.16 21.35 1.85
C GLY A 127 -1.98 20.69 2.57
N TYR A 128 -2.28 20.01 3.68
CA TYR A 128 -1.28 19.55 4.63
C TYR A 128 -0.94 18.07 4.51
N LEU A 129 -1.92 17.17 4.68
CA LEU A 129 -1.72 15.73 4.75
C LEU A 129 -1.41 15.13 3.37
N ARG A 130 -0.35 14.31 3.26
CA ARG A 130 0.02 13.64 2.00
C ARG A 130 -0.09 12.12 2.11
N HIS A 131 0.73 11.51 2.96
CA HIS A 131 0.80 10.05 3.05
C HIS A 131 0.98 9.59 4.49
N LEU A 132 0.61 8.33 4.73
CA LEU A 132 0.93 7.56 5.92
C LEU A 132 1.72 6.32 5.50
N LEU A 133 2.97 6.23 5.92
CA LEU A 133 3.80 5.05 5.71
C LEU A 133 3.86 4.24 7.02
N VAL A 134 3.56 2.95 6.92
CA VAL A 134 3.68 2.01 8.04
C VAL A 134 4.56 0.85 7.62
N ARG A 135 5.53 0.52 8.46
CA ARG A 135 6.38 -0.67 8.32
C ARG A 135 6.30 -1.50 9.59
N LYS A 136 6.31 -2.82 9.44
CA LYS A 136 6.35 -3.76 10.57
C LYS A 136 7.39 -4.85 10.31
N ALA A 137 8.30 -5.01 11.23
CA ALA A 137 9.29 -6.08 11.17
C ALA A 137 8.61 -7.43 11.46
N GLN A 138 8.71 -8.37 10.53
CA GLN A 138 8.01 -9.67 10.62
C GLN A 138 8.51 -10.54 11.78
N LYS A 139 9.78 -10.39 12.15
CA LYS A 139 10.39 -11.22 13.19
C LYS A 139 10.24 -10.64 14.59
N THR A 140 10.37 -9.33 14.73
CA THR A 140 10.38 -8.63 16.04
C THR A 140 9.04 -8.01 16.39
N GLY A 141 8.16 -7.79 15.40
CA GLY A 141 6.90 -7.10 15.58
C GLY A 141 7.03 -5.58 15.77
N GLU A 142 8.23 -5.03 15.59
CA GLU A 142 8.50 -3.59 15.68
C GLU A 142 7.80 -2.84 14.56
N ILE A 143 7.18 -1.70 14.90
CA ILE A 143 6.41 -0.89 13.97
C ILE A 143 7.02 0.50 13.88
N LEU A 144 7.31 0.94 12.65
CA LEU A 144 7.72 2.29 12.32
C LEU A 144 6.58 2.96 11.53
N ILE A 145 6.21 4.16 11.96
CA ILE A 145 5.15 4.96 11.33
C ILE A 145 5.77 6.27 10.87
N ALA A 146 5.51 6.68 9.62
CA ALA A 146 5.85 8.02 9.15
C ALA A 146 4.59 8.71 8.63
N LEU A 147 4.31 9.88 9.17
CA LEU A 147 3.34 10.82 8.64
C LEU A 147 4.05 11.77 7.69
N ILE A 148 3.59 11.84 6.45
CA ILE A 148 4.14 12.72 5.42
C ILE A 148 3.18 13.87 5.19
N THR A 149 3.67 15.11 5.31
CA THR A 149 2.88 16.33 5.15
C THR A 149 3.62 17.34 4.27
N THR A 150 2.93 18.40 3.90
CA THR A 150 3.59 19.61 3.37
C THR A 150 4.09 20.48 4.51
N THR A 151 4.83 21.56 4.17
CA THR A 151 5.22 22.62 5.11
C THR A 151 4.20 23.77 5.19
N GLN A 152 3.05 23.67 4.48
CA GLN A 152 2.06 24.75 4.38
C GLN A 152 1.31 25.04 5.67
N GLU A 153 1.28 24.06 6.58
CA GLU A 153 0.72 24.20 7.92
C GLU A 153 1.70 23.67 8.95
N GLU A 154 1.71 24.26 10.15
CA GLU A 154 2.38 23.71 11.32
C GLU A 154 1.33 23.21 12.31
N GLN A 155 1.49 21.98 12.76
CA GLN A 155 0.58 21.37 13.73
C GLN A 155 1.38 20.71 14.84
N ASP A 156 0.90 20.86 16.08
CA ASP A 156 1.35 20.00 17.17
C ASP A 156 0.85 18.58 16.92
N LEU A 157 1.79 17.67 16.69
CA LEU A 157 1.54 16.26 16.42
C LEU A 157 1.69 15.37 17.67
N GLN A 158 2.03 15.94 18.85
CA GLN A 158 2.14 15.13 20.05
C GLN A 158 0.84 14.41 20.43
N PRO A 159 -0.35 15.06 20.36
CA PRO A 159 -1.60 14.36 20.64
C PRO A 159 -1.91 13.22 19.65
N TYR A 160 -1.46 13.34 18.41
CA TYR A 160 -1.57 12.26 17.42
C TYR A 160 -0.65 11.08 17.79
N VAL A 161 0.58 11.35 18.16
CA VAL A 161 1.53 10.33 18.65
C VAL A 161 0.96 9.61 19.87
N ASP A 162 0.42 10.34 20.83
CA ASP A 162 -0.19 9.77 22.03
C ASP A 162 -1.38 8.85 21.68
N ALA A 163 -2.20 9.25 20.72
CA ALA A 163 -3.30 8.42 20.22
C ALA A 163 -2.82 7.12 19.57
N LEU A 164 -1.72 7.17 18.82
CA LEU A 164 -1.11 5.97 18.23
C LEU A 164 -0.53 5.04 19.30
N LEU A 165 0.16 5.58 20.30
CA LEU A 165 0.78 4.82 21.39
C LEU A 165 -0.24 4.15 22.32
N ALA A 166 -1.45 4.70 22.40
CA ALA A 166 -2.56 4.13 23.17
C ALA A 166 -3.24 2.93 22.48
N LEU A 167 -2.91 2.62 21.22
CA LEU A 167 -3.56 1.53 20.48
C LEU A 167 -3.19 0.15 21.04
N PRO A 168 -4.17 -0.76 21.17
CA PRO A 168 -3.92 -2.16 21.55
C PRO A 168 -3.41 -2.94 20.34
N LEU A 169 -2.14 -2.76 20.00
CA LEU A 169 -1.47 -3.44 18.88
C LEU A 169 -0.87 -4.77 19.34
N GLN A 170 -0.72 -5.70 18.41
CA GLN A 170 0.05 -6.94 18.63
C GLN A 170 1.56 -6.66 18.56
N GLY A 171 1.98 -5.79 17.65
CA GLY A 171 3.34 -5.28 17.58
C GLY A 171 3.59 -4.10 18.52
N LYS A 172 4.80 -3.58 18.50
CA LYS A 172 5.22 -2.44 19.31
C LYS A 172 5.64 -1.29 18.41
N ILE A 173 5.05 -0.10 18.58
CA ILE A 173 5.54 1.10 17.91
C ILE A 173 6.90 1.44 18.53
N THR A 174 7.95 1.44 17.70
CA THR A 174 9.33 1.78 18.08
C THR A 174 9.77 3.12 17.53
N GLY A 175 9.07 3.64 16.51
CA GLY A 175 9.35 4.95 15.98
C GLY A 175 8.12 5.59 15.33
N VAL A 176 7.98 6.90 15.53
CA VAL A 176 7.02 7.74 14.79
C VAL A 176 7.79 8.92 14.22
N LEU A 177 7.75 9.05 12.91
CA LEU A 177 8.44 10.07 12.14
C LEU A 177 7.43 11.07 11.56
N HIS A 178 7.83 12.33 11.48
CA HIS A 178 7.17 13.34 10.68
C HIS A 178 8.08 13.74 9.53
N THR A 179 7.66 13.46 8.31
CA THR A 179 8.40 13.78 7.09
C THR A 179 7.71 14.91 6.35
N LYS A 180 8.43 16.00 6.11
CA LYS A 180 7.96 17.13 5.30
C LYS A 180 8.34 16.89 3.84
N ASN A 181 7.41 17.13 2.93
CA ASN A 181 7.57 16.92 1.49
C ASN A 181 6.72 17.93 0.72
N ASP A 182 7.36 18.89 0.08
CA ASP A 182 6.71 19.91 -0.75
C ASP A 182 6.83 19.61 -2.26
N SER A 183 7.36 18.43 -2.63
CA SER A 183 7.46 18.02 -4.03
C SER A 183 6.09 18.02 -4.71
N VAL A 184 6.02 18.54 -5.93
CA VAL A 184 4.83 18.46 -6.78
C VAL A 184 4.54 17.02 -7.20
N ALA A 185 5.58 16.18 -7.28
CA ALA A 185 5.46 14.78 -7.63
C ALA A 185 4.83 13.97 -6.46
N ASP A 186 4.03 12.97 -6.83
CA ASP A 186 3.44 12.03 -5.87
C ASP A 186 4.44 10.93 -5.50
N VAL A 187 5.52 11.34 -4.84
CA VAL A 187 6.57 10.45 -4.37
C VAL A 187 6.82 10.74 -2.88
N VAL A 188 7.11 9.71 -2.12
CA VAL A 188 7.61 9.87 -0.76
C VAL A 188 9.09 10.23 -0.84
N GLN A 189 9.33 11.51 -1.07
CA GLN A 189 10.65 12.13 -0.97
C GLN A 189 10.69 12.92 0.33
N SER A 190 11.81 12.93 1.01
CA SER A 190 11.99 13.65 2.27
C SER A 190 12.77 14.92 2.02
N ASP A 191 12.17 16.08 2.30
CA ASP A 191 12.89 17.35 2.40
C ASP A 191 13.45 17.51 3.83
N GLU A 192 12.67 17.10 4.84
CA GLU A 192 13.04 17.06 6.24
C GLU A 192 12.30 15.91 6.94
N THR A 193 12.98 15.20 7.83
CA THR A 193 12.35 14.20 8.69
C THR A 193 12.69 14.46 10.15
N VAL A 194 11.66 14.54 10.99
CA VAL A 194 11.76 14.76 12.43
C VAL A 194 11.28 13.50 13.15
N LEU A 195 12.06 13.05 14.14
CA LEU A 195 11.66 11.97 15.01
C LEU A 195 10.73 12.52 16.11
N LEU A 196 9.46 12.07 16.08
CA LEU A 196 8.46 12.46 17.08
C LEU A 196 8.47 11.54 18.29
N TYR A 197 8.80 10.25 18.09
CA TYR A 197 8.85 9.24 19.16
C TYR A 197 9.80 8.10 18.80
N GLY A 198 10.53 7.61 19.81
CA GLY A 198 11.29 6.36 19.73
C GLY A 198 12.60 6.48 18.95
N GLN A 199 12.77 5.59 17.98
CA GLN A 199 13.96 5.46 17.12
C GLN A 199 13.53 5.31 15.66
N ASP A 200 14.37 5.72 14.72
CA ASP A 200 14.24 5.59 13.28
C ASP A 200 14.95 4.32 12.71
#